data_16868e0163689dd1575473cde0ea3bb5
#
_entry.id   16868e0163689dd1575473cde0ea3bb5
#
_cell.length_a   1.000
_cell.length_b   1.000
_cell.length_c   1.000
_cell.angle_alpha   90.00
_cell.angle_beta   90.00
_cell.angle_gamma   90.00
#
_symmetry.space_group_name_H-M   'P 1'
#
loop_
_entity.id
_entity.type
_entity.pdbx_description
1 polymer ?
#
loop_
_entity_poly.entity_id
_entity_poly.type
_entity_poly.pdbx_seq_one_letter_code
_entity_poly.pdbx_strand_id
1 'polypeptide(L)'
;VGCEADHLTMERAEKFNSFLKPKRGMDIAPATMHQRMMKSPAEIALIKHGANVADVGGHAIREAIAVGATELEVSIAGRDAMEREIAKRFPDAEYRDTWVWFQSGINTDGAHNPVTNRKLRHGDILSLNCFPMISGYYTALERTLFVGEVDDASMKVWQTNIDSHEFGMKLLRPGASCAEITMKINEFLAERQMLQYRTFGYGHSFGVLSHYYGREAALELREDIDTVLEPGMVISMEPMLTIPEGMPGAGGYRE
;
A
#
# COMPACT_ATOMS: atom_id res chain seq x y z
N VAL A 1 12.03 30.47 11.97
CA VAL A 1 11.15 29.38 12.35
C VAL A 1 11.04 28.44 11.16
N GLY A 2 11.25 27.12 11.39
CA GLY A 2 10.96 26.10 10.42
C GLY A 2 9.49 25.68 10.49
N CYS A 3 8.86 25.41 9.35
CA CYS A 3 7.53 24.82 9.25
C CYS A 3 7.48 23.87 8.05
N GLU A 4 6.64 22.85 8.15
CA GLU A 4 6.35 21.96 7.02
C GLU A 4 5.27 22.62 6.16
N ALA A 5 5.70 23.28 5.08
CA ALA A 5 4.83 24.12 4.25
C ALA A 5 3.80 23.29 3.46
N ASP A 6 4.06 22.03 3.22
CA ASP A 6 3.18 21.07 2.56
C ASP A 6 1.97 20.64 3.43
N HIS A 7 2.06 20.83 4.76
CA HIS A 7 1.01 20.50 5.71
C HIS A 7 0.38 21.71 6.42
N LEU A 8 1.05 22.86 6.39
CA LEU A 8 0.60 24.03 7.09
C LEU A 8 -0.47 24.77 6.28
N THR A 9 -1.69 24.85 6.79
CA THR A 9 -2.75 25.64 6.14
C THR A 9 -2.43 27.13 6.18
N MET A 10 -2.90 27.89 5.20
CA MET A 10 -2.69 29.35 5.12
C MET A 10 -3.16 30.06 6.40
N GLU A 11 -4.32 29.72 6.92
CA GLU A 11 -4.85 30.30 8.17
C GLU A 11 -3.93 30.08 9.36
N ARG A 12 -3.37 28.84 9.50
CA ARG A 12 -2.40 28.54 10.55
C ARG A 12 -1.10 29.29 10.37
N ALA A 13 -0.61 29.41 9.13
CA ALA A 13 0.58 30.16 8.83
C ALA A 13 0.44 31.64 9.22
N GLU A 14 -0.69 32.26 8.89
CA GLU A 14 -1.01 33.62 9.28
C GLU A 14 -1.05 33.80 10.80
N LYS A 15 -1.71 32.89 11.53
CA LYS A 15 -1.75 32.88 12.97
C LYS A 15 -0.34 32.75 13.58
N PHE A 16 0.45 31.80 13.14
CA PHE A 16 1.82 31.62 13.62
C PHE A 16 2.69 32.87 13.35
N ASN A 17 2.58 33.45 12.18
CA ASN A 17 3.33 34.66 11.84
C ASN A 17 2.91 35.86 12.71
N SER A 18 1.62 36.00 13.04
CA SER A 18 1.12 37.06 13.89
C SER A 18 1.61 36.95 15.34
N PHE A 19 1.68 35.73 15.88
CA PHE A 19 2.13 35.49 17.26
C PHE A 19 3.64 35.44 17.41
N LEU A 20 4.32 34.69 16.54
CA LEU A 20 5.75 34.44 16.67
C LEU A 20 6.60 35.55 16.07
N LYS A 21 6.05 36.35 15.14
CA LYS A 21 6.75 37.42 14.41
C LYS A 21 8.16 37.01 13.98
N PRO A 22 8.31 35.89 13.25
CA PRO A 22 9.60 35.32 12.95
C PRO A 22 10.40 36.27 12.04
N LYS A 23 11.71 36.46 12.31
CA LYS A 23 12.59 37.20 11.42
C LYS A 23 12.74 36.53 10.05
N ARG A 24 12.63 35.21 10.01
CA ARG A 24 12.70 34.37 8.80
C ARG A 24 11.87 33.11 9.00
N GLY A 25 11.02 32.79 8.02
CA GLY A 25 10.40 31.49 7.83
C GLY A 25 11.25 30.61 6.91
N MET A 26 11.26 29.31 7.11
CA MET A 26 11.94 28.33 6.26
C MET A 26 11.03 27.10 6.14
N ASP A 27 10.85 26.62 4.92
CA ASP A 27 10.23 25.31 4.70
C ASP A 27 11.22 24.21 5.10
N ILE A 28 10.79 23.32 6.00
CA ILE A 28 11.58 22.17 6.47
C ILE A 28 10.97 20.83 6.04
N ALA A 29 9.86 20.82 5.28
CA ALA A 29 9.20 19.60 4.84
C ALA A 29 10.15 18.63 4.12
N PRO A 30 11.06 19.06 3.20
CA PRO A 30 12.02 18.14 2.59
C PRO A 30 12.96 17.48 3.60
N ALA A 31 13.41 18.22 4.62
CA ALA A 31 14.33 17.69 5.63
C ALA A 31 13.62 16.69 6.56
N THR A 32 12.41 17.00 7.01
CA THR A 32 11.62 16.10 7.87
C THR A 32 11.16 14.86 7.11
N MET A 33 10.80 15.00 5.83
CA MET A 33 10.51 13.88 4.95
C MET A 33 11.71 12.94 4.81
N HIS A 34 12.89 13.48 4.53
CA HIS A 34 14.13 12.69 4.44
C HIS A 34 14.43 11.97 5.77
N GLN A 35 14.23 12.65 6.90
CA GLN A 35 14.42 12.06 8.22
C GLN A 35 13.46 10.87 8.45
N ARG A 36 12.21 10.97 8.02
CA ARG A 36 11.21 9.88 8.13
C ARG A 36 11.50 8.70 7.22
N MET A 37 12.15 8.90 6.08
CA MET A 37 12.55 7.79 5.21
C MET A 37 13.48 6.80 5.90
N MET A 38 14.33 7.30 6.81
CA MET A 38 15.33 6.50 7.53
C MET A 38 14.76 6.02 8.86
N LYS A 39 14.38 4.76 8.94
CA LYS A 39 13.79 4.14 10.14
C LYS A 39 14.89 3.62 11.08
N SER A 40 14.75 3.89 12.36
CA SER A 40 15.56 3.27 13.42
C SER A 40 15.22 1.78 13.54
N PRO A 41 16.10 1.00 14.21
CA PRO A 41 15.79 -0.42 14.49
C PRO A 41 14.48 -0.62 15.26
N ALA A 42 14.11 0.30 16.16
CA ALA A 42 12.86 0.22 16.92
C ALA A 42 11.63 0.45 16.02
N GLU A 43 11.68 1.42 15.12
CA GLU A 43 10.62 1.66 14.14
C GLU A 43 10.46 0.48 13.18
N ILE A 44 11.56 -0.10 12.70
CA ILE A 44 11.54 -1.31 11.85
C ILE A 44 10.91 -2.49 12.60
N ALA A 45 11.24 -2.68 13.87
CA ALA A 45 10.65 -3.74 14.69
C ALA A 45 9.12 -3.55 14.82
N LEU A 46 8.66 -2.31 15.04
CA LEU A 46 7.23 -2.00 15.12
C LEU A 46 6.52 -2.26 13.79
N ILE A 47 7.11 -1.85 12.67
CA ILE A 47 6.58 -2.12 11.33
C ILE A 47 6.48 -3.63 11.06
N LYS A 48 7.49 -4.41 11.45
CA LYS A 48 7.42 -5.89 11.34
C LYS A 48 6.29 -6.50 12.18
N HIS A 49 6.04 -5.95 13.37
CA HIS A 49 4.89 -6.37 14.17
C HIS A 49 3.56 -6.02 13.49
N GLY A 50 3.47 -4.85 12.87
CA GLY A 50 2.33 -4.48 12.05
C GLY A 50 2.10 -5.45 10.88
N ALA A 51 3.15 -5.87 10.20
CA ALA A 51 3.06 -6.88 9.14
C ALA A 51 2.46 -8.21 9.65
N ASN A 52 2.88 -8.69 10.82
CA ASN A 52 2.28 -9.87 11.43
C ASN A 52 0.78 -9.69 11.75
N VAL A 53 0.36 -8.48 12.14
CA VAL A 53 -1.06 -8.18 12.37
C VAL A 53 -1.83 -8.16 11.03
N ALA A 54 -1.21 -7.64 9.97
CA ALA A 54 -1.81 -7.69 8.62
C ALA A 54 -2.02 -9.15 8.16
N ASP A 55 -1.06 -10.04 8.42
CA ASP A 55 -1.20 -11.46 8.13
C ASP A 55 -2.39 -12.10 8.86
N VAL A 56 -2.61 -11.75 10.14
CA VAL A 56 -3.79 -12.21 10.91
C VAL A 56 -5.08 -11.74 10.24
N GLY A 57 -5.13 -10.48 9.81
CA GLY A 57 -6.26 -9.94 9.05
C GLY A 57 -6.49 -10.68 7.73
N GLY A 58 -5.41 -10.90 6.97
CA GLY A 58 -5.44 -11.64 5.71
C GLY A 58 -5.94 -13.08 5.85
N HIS A 59 -5.52 -13.78 6.91
CA HIS A 59 -6.05 -15.12 7.21
C HIS A 59 -7.55 -15.10 7.53
N ALA A 60 -8.01 -14.15 8.34
CA ALA A 60 -9.42 -14.03 8.67
C ALA A 60 -10.28 -13.70 7.44
N ILE A 61 -9.79 -12.84 6.55
CA ILE A 61 -10.43 -12.55 5.26
C ILE A 61 -10.55 -13.83 4.43
N ARG A 62 -9.47 -14.56 4.26
CA ARG A 62 -9.45 -15.81 3.48
C ARG A 62 -10.47 -16.81 4.00
N GLU A 63 -10.61 -16.95 5.32
CA GLU A 63 -11.59 -17.85 5.95
C GLU A 63 -13.03 -17.36 5.79
N ALA A 64 -13.26 -16.06 5.68
CA ALA A 64 -14.57 -15.45 5.49
C ALA A 64 -15.05 -15.47 4.02
N ILE A 65 -14.16 -15.74 3.05
CA ILE A 65 -14.53 -15.81 1.63
C ILE A 65 -15.47 -17.00 1.39
N ALA A 66 -16.70 -16.68 0.99
CA ALA A 66 -17.70 -17.68 0.59
C ALA A 66 -18.61 -17.09 -0.48
N VAL A 67 -19.10 -17.93 -1.40
CA VAL A 67 -20.13 -17.52 -2.38
C VAL A 67 -21.35 -16.99 -1.63
N GLY A 68 -21.78 -15.79 -1.98
CA GLY A 68 -22.93 -15.12 -1.35
C GLY A 68 -22.58 -14.21 -0.15
N ALA A 69 -21.40 -14.33 0.44
CA ALA A 69 -20.91 -13.33 1.40
C ALA A 69 -20.71 -11.98 0.69
N THR A 70 -20.89 -10.89 1.39
CA THR A 70 -20.65 -9.55 0.85
C THR A 70 -19.18 -9.11 1.06
N GLU A 71 -18.69 -8.21 0.21
CA GLU A 71 -17.39 -7.57 0.41
C GLU A 71 -17.26 -6.96 1.82
N LEU A 72 -18.36 -6.35 2.32
CA LEU A 72 -18.39 -5.72 3.63
C LEU A 72 -18.26 -6.75 4.77
N GLU A 73 -18.97 -7.88 4.71
CA GLU A 73 -18.86 -8.95 5.72
C GLU A 73 -17.45 -9.51 5.80
N VAL A 74 -16.81 -9.75 4.65
CA VAL A 74 -15.43 -10.22 4.56
C VAL A 74 -14.44 -9.18 5.10
N SER A 75 -14.65 -7.90 4.77
CA SER A 75 -13.84 -6.79 5.30
C SER A 75 -13.92 -6.67 6.82
N ILE A 76 -15.13 -6.80 7.40
CA ILE A 76 -15.35 -6.75 8.84
C ILE A 76 -14.58 -7.87 9.55
N ALA A 77 -14.58 -9.09 8.99
CA ALA A 77 -13.84 -10.21 9.56
C ALA A 77 -12.33 -9.91 9.67
N GLY A 78 -11.73 -9.34 8.62
CA GLY A 78 -10.32 -8.95 8.65
C GLY A 78 -10.03 -7.83 9.65
N ARG A 79 -10.87 -6.80 9.68
CA ARG A 79 -10.72 -5.69 10.63
C ARG A 79 -10.83 -6.15 12.08
N ASP A 80 -11.85 -6.93 12.40
CA ASP A 80 -12.06 -7.45 13.76
C ASP A 80 -10.86 -8.31 14.24
N ALA A 81 -10.33 -9.14 13.35
CA ALA A 81 -9.16 -9.97 13.66
C ALA A 81 -7.91 -9.12 13.94
N MET A 82 -7.65 -8.09 13.13
CA MET A 82 -6.52 -7.18 13.35
C MET A 82 -6.68 -6.40 14.65
N GLU A 83 -7.86 -5.83 14.93
CA GLU A 83 -8.12 -5.10 16.19
C GLU A 83 -7.88 -5.95 17.42
N ARG A 84 -8.38 -7.20 17.41
CA ARG A 84 -8.18 -8.14 18.53
C ARG A 84 -6.70 -8.50 18.71
N GLU A 85 -5.98 -8.69 17.64
CA GLU A 85 -4.55 -9.00 17.70
C GLU A 85 -3.73 -7.81 18.22
N ILE A 86 -4.04 -6.58 17.79
CA ILE A 86 -3.41 -5.36 18.32
C ILE A 86 -3.72 -5.23 19.81
N ALA A 87 -4.99 -5.34 20.21
CA ALA A 87 -5.38 -5.23 21.62
C ALA A 87 -4.67 -6.26 22.51
N LYS A 88 -4.41 -7.45 21.98
CA LYS A 88 -3.70 -8.52 22.71
C LYS A 88 -2.21 -8.26 22.84
N ARG A 89 -1.55 -7.85 21.75
CA ARG A 89 -0.09 -7.72 21.69
C ARG A 89 0.42 -6.35 22.10
N PHE A 90 -0.39 -5.32 21.89
CA PHE A 90 -0.04 -3.92 22.11
C PHE A 90 -1.14 -3.21 22.92
N PRO A 91 -1.43 -3.68 24.16
CA PRO A 91 -2.54 -3.15 24.96
C PRO A 91 -2.39 -1.65 25.24
N ASP A 92 -1.16 -1.15 25.30
CA ASP A 92 -0.84 0.25 25.57
C ASP A 92 -0.71 1.12 24.31
N ALA A 93 -1.00 0.57 23.11
CA ALA A 93 -0.96 1.35 21.88
C ALA A 93 -2.17 2.30 21.82
N GLU A 94 -1.96 3.57 22.20
CA GLU A 94 -3.00 4.60 22.19
C GLU A 94 -3.42 4.98 20.77
N TYR A 95 -2.46 5.04 19.84
CA TYR A 95 -2.68 5.33 18.43
C TYR A 95 -2.68 4.03 17.62
N ARG A 96 -3.87 3.63 17.20
CA ARG A 96 -4.06 2.45 16.36
C ARG A 96 -5.20 2.66 15.38
N ASP A 97 -5.12 1.98 14.25
CA ASP A 97 -6.19 1.92 13.25
C ASP A 97 -6.11 0.57 12.54
N THR A 98 -7.25 0.12 12.01
CA THR A 98 -7.33 -1.08 11.18
C THR A 98 -8.35 -0.85 10.10
N TRP A 99 -7.93 -0.97 8.86
CA TRP A 99 -8.85 -0.88 7.73
C TRP A 99 -8.52 -1.92 6.69
N VAL A 100 -9.55 -2.27 5.96
CA VAL A 100 -9.51 -3.28 4.93
C VAL A 100 -10.19 -2.73 3.70
N TRP A 101 -9.50 -2.79 2.57
CA TRP A 101 -10.13 -2.73 1.27
C TRP A 101 -10.23 -4.15 0.74
N PHE A 102 -11.44 -4.63 0.58
CA PHE A 102 -11.71 -5.92 0.00
C PHE A 102 -12.72 -5.74 -1.13
N GLN A 103 -12.27 -6.01 -2.34
CA GLN A 103 -13.05 -5.82 -3.55
C GLN A 103 -13.21 -7.15 -4.29
N SER A 104 -14.26 -7.24 -5.12
CA SER A 104 -14.56 -8.45 -5.86
C SER A 104 -15.04 -8.17 -7.28
N GLY A 105 -14.68 -9.04 -8.22
CA GLY A 105 -15.04 -8.90 -9.63
C GLY A 105 -14.57 -7.56 -10.19
N ILE A 106 -15.47 -6.82 -10.86
CA ILE A 106 -15.12 -5.54 -11.49
C ILE A 106 -14.70 -4.45 -10.46
N ASN A 107 -15.12 -4.56 -9.19
CA ASN A 107 -14.71 -3.60 -8.17
C ASN A 107 -13.20 -3.65 -7.88
N THR A 108 -12.47 -4.65 -8.40
CA THR A 108 -11.01 -4.75 -8.27
C THR A 108 -10.27 -3.84 -9.26
N ASP A 109 -10.94 -3.22 -10.23
CA ASP A 109 -10.34 -2.42 -11.31
C ASP A 109 -9.67 -1.11 -10.85
N GLY A 110 -9.98 -0.66 -9.64
CA GLY A 110 -9.37 0.51 -9.00
C GLY A 110 -8.68 0.15 -7.68
N ALA A 111 -7.50 0.72 -7.49
CA ALA A 111 -6.67 0.45 -6.31
C ALA A 111 -7.40 0.74 -4.98
N HIS A 112 -8.25 1.75 -4.97
CA HIS A 112 -8.92 2.26 -3.77
C HIS A 112 -10.43 2.31 -3.92
N ASN A 113 -11.00 1.41 -4.70
CA ASN A 113 -12.45 1.30 -4.80
C ASN A 113 -13.06 0.97 -3.44
N PRO A 114 -14.19 1.61 -3.08
CA PRO A 114 -14.81 1.38 -1.78
C PRO A 114 -15.32 -0.05 -1.65
N VAL A 115 -15.29 -0.57 -0.42
CA VAL A 115 -15.95 -1.83 -0.07
C VAL A 115 -17.46 -1.65 -0.17
N THR A 116 -18.12 -2.59 -0.84
CA THR A 116 -19.55 -2.53 -1.13
C THR A 116 -20.34 -3.72 -0.53
N ASN A 117 -21.64 -3.73 -0.73
CA ASN A 117 -22.49 -4.88 -0.41
C ASN A 117 -22.60 -5.89 -1.59
N ARG A 118 -21.69 -5.81 -2.57
CA ARG A 118 -21.65 -6.81 -3.65
C ARG A 118 -21.43 -8.19 -3.06
N LYS A 119 -22.23 -9.15 -3.48
CA LYS A 119 -22.08 -10.56 -3.09
C LYS A 119 -21.04 -11.24 -3.94
N LEU A 120 -20.16 -11.99 -3.30
CA LEU A 120 -19.15 -12.81 -3.95
C LEU A 120 -19.80 -13.91 -4.79
N ARG A 121 -19.24 -14.14 -5.97
CA ARG A 121 -19.69 -15.15 -6.93
C ARG A 121 -18.55 -16.08 -7.29
N HIS A 122 -18.86 -17.28 -7.68
CA HIS A 122 -17.87 -18.20 -8.25
C HIS A 122 -17.18 -17.58 -9.48
N GLY A 123 -15.89 -17.69 -9.58
CA GLY A 123 -15.08 -17.07 -10.63
C GLY A 123 -14.68 -15.61 -10.38
N ASP A 124 -15.14 -14.99 -9.28
CA ASP A 124 -14.70 -13.62 -8.96
C ASP A 124 -13.20 -13.56 -8.67
N ILE A 125 -12.52 -12.58 -9.27
CA ILE A 125 -11.25 -12.08 -8.78
C ILE A 125 -11.49 -11.26 -7.51
N LEU A 126 -10.60 -11.35 -6.55
CA LEU A 126 -10.67 -10.66 -5.26
C LEU A 126 -9.38 -9.88 -5.01
N SER A 127 -9.51 -8.67 -4.52
CA SER A 127 -8.38 -7.87 -4.00
C SER A 127 -8.50 -7.79 -2.48
N LEU A 128 -7.55 -8.40 -1.78
CA LEU A 128 -7.42 -8.38 -0.32
C LEU A 128 -6.37 -7.34 0.06
N ASN A 129 -6.77 -6.36 0.88
CA ASN A 129 -5.85 -5.35 1.36
C ASN A 129 -6.10 -5.09 2.86
N CYS A 130 -5.08 -5.32 3.69
CA CYS A 130 -5.11 -5.10 5.13
C CYS A 130 -4.10 -4.03 5.53
N PHE A 131 -4.54 -3.02 6.27
CA PHE A 131 -3.73 -1.89 6.68
C PHE A 131 -3.83 -1.65 8.19
N PRO A 132 -3.08 -2.38 9.02
CA PRO A 132 -2.97 -2.06 10.44
C PRO A 132 -2.04 -0.88 10.67
N MET A 133 -2.38 -0.07 11.66
CA MET A 133 -1.52 0.96 12.24
C MET A 133 -1.33 0.69 13.73
N ILE A 134 -0.08 0.62 14.17
CA ILE A 134 0.28 0.45 15.58
C ILE A 134 1.17 1.60 15.99
N SER A 135 0.77 2.33 17.03
CA SER A 135 1.52 3.50 17.54
C SER A 135 1.89 4.51 16.44
N GLY A 136 1.00 4.70 15.45
CA GLY A 136 1.19 5.61 14.35
C GLY A 136 1.90 5.02 13.11
N TYR A 137 2.43 3.80 13.17
CA TYR A 137 3.15 3.18 12.05
C TYR A 137 2.26 2.23 11.28
N TYR A 138 2.10 2.51 9.99
CA TYR A 138 1.34 1.68 9.07
C TYR A 138 2.16 0.55 8.47
N THR A 139 1.47 -0.52 8.13
CA THR A 139 1.93 -1.59 7.23
C THR A 139 0.81 -1.99 6.30
N ALA A 140 1.11 -2.79 5.29
CA ALA A 140 0.11 -3.34 4.39
C ALA A 140 0.38 -4.82 4.10
N LEU A 141 -0.69 -5.52 3.77
CA LEU A 141 -0.69 -6.80 3.07
C LEU A 141 -1.70 -6.68 1.93
N GLU A 142 -1.25 -6.89 0.71
CA GLU A 142 -2.09 -6.90 -0.48
C GLU A 142 -1.94 -8.22 -1.22
N ARG A 143 -3.05 -8.80 -1.66
CA ARG A 143 -3.05 -10.08 -2.40
C ARG A 143 -4.24 -10.18 -3.34
N THR A 144 -4.01 -10.79 -4.48
CA THR A 144 -5.07 -11.28 -5.36
C THR A 144 -5.47 -12.69 -4.95
N LEU A 145 -6.76 -12.91 -4.83
CA LEU A 145 -7.36 -14.21 -4.58
C LEU A 145 -8.50 -14.47 -5.59
N PHE A 146 -9.06 -15.65 -5.56
CA PHE A 146 -10.18 -16.03 -6.43
C PHE A 146 -11.24 -16.84 -5.67
N VAL A 147 -12.49 -16.75 -6.13
CA VAL A 147 -13.57 -17.58 -5.61
C VAL A 147 -13.73 -18.81 -6.51
N GLY A 148 -13.10 -19.91 -6.13
CA GLY A 148 -13.12 -21.15 -6.92
C GLY A 148 -12.22 -21.10 -8.15
N GLU A 149 -12.63 -21.75 -9.22
CA GLU A 149 -11.88 -21.81 -10.48
C GLU A 149 -12.09 -20.54 -11.31
N VAL A 150 -11.05 -20.10 -11.99
CA VAL A 150 -11.05 -18.96 -12.91
C VAL A 150 -10.47 -19.35 -14.25
N ASP A 151 -10.69 -18.50 -15.28
CA ASP A 151 -10.20 -18.75 -16.62
C ASP A 151 -8.68 -18.60 -16.75
N ASP A 152 -8.13 -19.17 -17.82
CA ASP A 152 -6.70 -19.16 -18.12
C ASP A 152 -6.16 -17.73 -18.34
N ALA A 153 -6.99 -16.79 -18.80
CA ALA A 153 -6.59 -15.42 -19.03
C ALA A 153 -6.35 -14.72 -17.67
N SER A 154 -7.25 -14.90 -16.71
CA SER A 154 -7.09 -14.40 -15.33
C SER A 154 -5.85 -14.98 -14.68
N MET A 155 -5.62 -16.29 -14.79
CA MET A 155 -4.44 -16.96 -14.25
C MET A 155 -3.15 -16.43 -14.88
N LYS A 156 -3.15 -16.15 -16.18
CA LYS A 156 -1.98 -15.58 -16.87
C LYS A 156 -1.64 -14.18 -16.39
N VAL A 157 -2.64 -13.31 -16.22
CA VAL A 157 -2.42 -11.96 -15.70
C VAL A 157 -1.91 -12.01 -14.27
N TRP A 158 -2.56 -12.80 -13.41
CA TRP A 158 -2.14 -13.01 -12.03
C TRP A 158 -0.70 -13.50 -11.93
N GLN A 159 -0.34 -14.55 -12.67
CA GLN A 159 1.03 -15.07 -12.68
C GLN A 159 2.03 -14.01 -13.15
N THR A 160 1.69 -13.24 -14.20
CA THR A 160 2.56 -12.15 -14.67
C THR A 160 2.77 -11.09 -13.60
N ASN A 161 1.73 -10.79 -12.81
CA ASN A 161 1.84 -9.82 -11.71
C ASN A 161 2.73 -10.35 -10.58
N ILE A 162 2.57 -11.62 -10.18
CA ILE A 162 3.49 -12.30 -9.23
C ILE A 162 4.92 -12.27 -9.73
N ASP A 163 5.16 -12.65 -10.98
CA ASP A 163 6.49 -12.68 -11.57
C ASP A 163 7.12 -11.27 -11.56
N SER A 164 6.32 -10.21 -11.79
CA SER A 164 6.79 -8.83 -11.75
C SER A 164 7.13 -8.39 -10.32
N HIS A 165 6.33 -8.81 -9.32
CA HIS A 165 6.63 -8.60 -7.90
C HIS A 165 7.93 -9.28 -7.49
N GLU A 166 8.10 -10.56 -7.80
CA GLU A 166 9.32 -11.30 -7.49
C GLU A 166 10.55 -10.73 -8.19
N PHE A 167 10.39 -10.27 -9.43
CA PHE A 167 11.45 -9.58 -10.15
C PHE A 167 11.81 -8.26 -9.48
N GLY A 168 10.81 -7.44 -9.14
CA GLY A 168 10.99 -6.17 -8.44
C GLY A 168 11.68 -6.34 -7.09
N MET A 169 11.29 -7.34 -6.30
CA MET A 169 11.93 -7.67 -5.02
C MET A 169 13.44 -7.93 -5.14
N LYS A 170 13.90 -8.55 -6.23
CA LYS A 170 15.33 -8.80 -6.49
C LYS A 170 16.12 -7.53 -6.81
N LEU A 171 15.42 -6.46 -7.24
CA LEU A 171 16.04 -5.17 -7.56
C LEU A 171 16.20 -4.28 -6.33
N LEU A 172 15.41 -4.52 -5.25
CA LEU A 172 15.46 -3.75 -4.00
C LEU A 172 16.77 -4.06 -3.26
N ARG A 173 17.73 -3.11 -3.35
CA ARG A 173 19.01 -3.21 -2.66
C ARG A 173 19.58 -1.82 -2.39
N PRO A 174 20.38 -1.63 -1.36
CA PRO A 174 21.10 -0.38 -1.15
C PRO A 174 21.90 0.02 -2.39
N GLY A 175 21.83 1.29 -2.75
CA GLY A 175 22.50 1.85 -3.93
C GLY A 175 21.67 1.77 -5.23
N ALA A 176 20.52 1.12 -5.26
CA ALA A 176 19.62 1.14 -6.41
C ALA A 176 18.73 2.39 -6.41
N SER A 177 18.52 3.00 -7.56
CA SER A 177 17.61 4.14 -7.73
C SER A 177 16.15 3.68 -7.90
N CYS A 178 15.20 4.38 -7.30
CA CYS A 178 13.77 4.11 -7.49
C CYS A 178 13.37 4.17 -8.97
N ALA A 179 13.85 5.16 -9.71
CA ALA A 179 13.58 5.28 -11.16
C ALA A 179 14.16 4.09 -11.95
N GLU A 180 15.42 3.67 -11.67
CA GLU A 180 16.02 2.52 -12.35
C GLU A 180 15.29 1.21 -12.08
N ILE A 181 14.86 0.98 -10.83
CA ILE A 181 14.04 -0.17 -10.46
C ILE A 181 12.74 -0.17 -11.27
N THR A 182 12.06 0.99 -11.29
CA THR A 182 10.80 1.17 -12.02
C THR A 182 10.97 0.90 -13.51
N MET A 183 12.00 1.45 -14.15
CA MET A 183 12.27 1.23 -15.57
C MET A 183 12.48 -0.25 -15.88
N LYS A 184 13.22 -0.98 -15.05
CA LYS A 184 13.44 -2.42 -15.24
C LYS A 184 12.16 -3.24 -15.12
N ILE A 185 11.26 -2.87 -14.19
CA ILE A 185 9.96 -3.53 -14.09
C ILE A 185 9.08 -3.18 -15.29
N ASN A 186 9.16 -1.95 -15.80
CA ASN A 186 8.49 -1.57 -17.05
C ASN A 186 8.97 -2.39 -18.24
N GLU A 187 10.28 -2.59 -18.40
CA GLU A 187 10.86 -3.44 -19.45
C GLU A 187 10.33 -4.88 -19.32
N PHE A 188 10.35 -5.44 -18.10
CA PHE A 188 9.83 -6.78 -17.82
C PHE A 188 8.36 -6.94 -18.24
N LEU A 189 7.51 -5.94 -17.94
CA LEU A 189 6.10 -5.96 -18.32
C LEU A 189 5.89 -5.69 -19.83
N ALA A 190 6.71 -4.82 -20.43
CA ALA A 190 6.66 -4.55 -21.88
C ALA A 190 6.95 -5.78 -22.71
N GLU A 191 7.98 -6.57 -22.35
CA GLU A 191 8.32 -7.85 -23.01
C GLU A 191 7.14 -8.84 -22.98
N ARG A 192 6.26 -8.73 -21.97
CA ARG A 192 5.06 -9.57 -21.80
C ARG A 192 3.79 -8.94 -22.35
N GLN A 193 3.90 -7.76 -22.97
CA GLN A 193 2.76 -6.98 -23.49
C GLN A 193 1.74 -6.61 -22.40
N MET A 194 2.23 -6.35 -21.17
CA MET A 194 1.39 -6.03 -20.00
C MET A 194 1.61 -4.62 -19.46
N LEU A 195 2.63 -3.88 -19.93
CA LEU A 195 2.93 -2.55 -19.42
C LEU A 195 1.75 -1.55 -19.57
N GLN A 196 0.96 -1.67 -20.64
CA GLN A 196 -0.21 -0.82 -20.88
C GLN A 196 -1.33 -1.01 -19.83
N TYR A 197 -1.28 -2.08 -19.05
CA TYR A 197 -2.24 -2.39 -17.99
C TYR A 197 -1.73 -2.02 -16.60
N ARG A 198 -0.53 -1.47 -16.50
CA ARG A 198 0.00 -0.94 -15.25
C ARG A 198 -0.89 0.22 -14.75
N THR A 199 -1.29 0.17 -13.47
CA THR A 199 -2.21 1.15 -12.89
C THR A 199 -1.49 2.35 -12.31
N PHE A 200 -0.37 2.16 -11.58
CA PHE A 200 0.40 3.22 -10.92
C PHE A 200 1.87 2.80 -10.74
N GLY A 201 2.64 3.45 -9.85
CA GLY A 201 3.99 3.04 -9.48
C GLY A 201 4.04 1.64 -8.86
N TYR A 202 5.24 1.13 -8.60
CA TYR A 202 5.42 -0.25 -8.12
C TYR A 202 5.63 -0.35 -6.62
N GLY A 203 5.51 0.75 -5.89
CA GLY A 203 5.65 0.75 -4.45
C GLY A 203 5.90 2.13 -3.88
N HIS A 204 5.78 2.25 -2.58
CA HIS A 204 5.98 3.48 -1.84
C HIS A 204 6.49 3.22 -0.43
N SER A 205 6.95 4.26 0.27
CA SER A 205 7.40 4.16 1.64
C SER A 205 6.29 3.76 2.61
N PHE A 206 6.69 3.13 3.71
CA PHE A 206 5.86 2.90 4.88
C PHE A 206 6.46 3.55 6.12
N GLY A 207 5.60 4.03 7.02
CA GLY A 207 5.97 4.67 8.27
C GLY A 207 4.79 5.39 8.89
N VAL A 208 5.05 6.52 9.55
CA VAL A 208 4.05 7.30 10.28
C VAL A 208 2.98 7.91 9.37
N LEU A 209 3.34 8.30 8.17
CA LEU A 209 2.47 9.05 7.25
C LEU A 209 1.98 8.23 6.06
N SER A 210 2.16 6.92 6.09
CA SER A 210 1.71 6.06 4.99
C SER A 210 0.21 6.18 4.74
N HIS A 211 -0.15 6.18 3.48
CA HIS A 211 -1.45 6.11 2.83
C HIS A 211 -2.27 7.40 2.75
N TYR A 212 -2.36 8.24 3.77
CA TYR A 212 -3.29 9.37 3.72
C TYR A 212 -2.65 10.71 3.41
N TYR A 213 -1.60 11.07 4.13
CA TYR A 213 -0.99 12.39 4.02
C TYR A 213 0.51 12.26 4.10
N GLY A 214 1.18 12.75 3.08
CA GLY A 214 2.62 12.94 3.16
C GLY A 214 3.40 11.67 3.40
N ARG A 215 3.03 10.57 2.70
CA ARG A 215 4.02 9.52 2.50
C ARG A 215 5.32 10.20 2.12
N GLU A 216 6.44 9.59 2.47
CA GLU A 216 7.70 10.11 1.99
C GLU A 216 7.71 10.03 0.46
N ALA A 217 7.13 11.04 -0.19
CA ALA A 217 6.89 11.09 -1.63
C ALA A 217 8.18 11.02 -2.47
N ALA A 218 9.32 11.27 -1.83
CA ALA A 218 10.62 11.04 -2.44
C ALA A 218 11.07 9.57 -2.36
N LEU A 219 10.31 8.67 -1.75
CA LEU A 219 10.58 7.24 -1.66
C LEU A 219 9.40 6.45 -2.26
N GLU A 220 9.26 6.55 -3.56
CA GLU A 220 8.28 5.81 -4.37
C GLU A 220 8.97 5.17 -5.57
N LEU A 221 8.53 3.99 -5.96
CA LEU A 221 9.01 3.31 -7.18
C LEU A 221 8.27 3.85 -8.39
N ARG A 222 8.76 4.99 -8.90
CA ARG A 222 8.25 5.71 -10.06
C ARG A 222 9.41 6.22 -10.90
N GLU A 223 9.15 6.47 -12.18
CA GLU A 223 10.15 6.91 -13.17
C GLU A 223 10.76 8.29 -12.87
N ASP A 224 10.00 9.14 -12.18
CA ASP A 224 10.36 10.52 -11.84
C ASP A 224 10.99 10.68 -10.44
N ILE A 225 11.32 9.56 -9.76
CA ILE A 225 11.91 9.55 -8.41
C ILE A 225 13.33 8.99 -8.45
N ASP A 226 14.31 9.85 -8.34
CA ASP A 226 15.75 9.50 -8.41
C ASP A 226 16.32 9.03 -7.07
N THR A 227 15.53 8.92 -6.02
CA THR A 227 15.99 8.51 -4.69
C THR A 227 16.73 7.18 -4.76
N VAL A 228 17.93 7.18 -4.20
CA VAL A 228 18.76 5.96 -4.06
C VAL A 228 18.41 5.28 -2.75
N LEU A 229 18.15 3.98 -2.81
CA LEU A 229 17.78 3.19 -1.63
C LEU A 229 18.96 3.08 -0.66
N GLU A 230 18.70 3.28 0.63
CA GLU A 230 19.66 3.18 1.73
C GLU A 230 19.18 2.18 2.80
N PRO A 231 20.11 1.56 3.57
CA PRO A 231 19.73 0.73 4.71
C PRO A 231 18.90 1.53 5.73
N GLY A 232 17.78 0.97 6.18
CA GLY A 232 16.84 1.63 7.09
C GLY A 232 15.61 2.22 6.40
N MET A 233 15.60 2.33 5.09
CA MET A 233 14.38 2.64 4.34
C MET A 233 13.42 1.45 4.34
N VAL A 234 12.13 1.72 4.46
CA VAL A 234 11.06 0.70 4.35
C VAL A 234 10.16 1.09 3.19
N ILE A 235 10.01 0.17 2.25
CA ILE A 235 9.25 0.39 1.02
C ILE A 235 8.42 -0.85 0.70
N SER A 236 7.22 -0.65 0.14
CA SER A 236 6.44 -1.73 -0.45
C SER A 236 6.98 -2.13 -1.83
N MET A 237 6.62 -3.32 -2.26
CA MET A 237 6.67 -3.75 -3.66
C MET A 237 5.27 -4.25 -3.99
N GLU A 238 4.50 -3.48 -4.76
CA GLU A 238 3.07 -3.68 -4.97
C GLU A 238 2.66 -3.44 -6.44
N PRO A 239 3.19 -4.21 -7.39
CA PRO A 239 2.76 -4.06 -8.78
C PRO A 239 1.26 -4.33 -8.90
N MET A 240 0.57 -3.51 -9.70
CA MET A 240 -0.83 -3.71 -10.03
C MET A 240 -1.05 -3.64 -11.54
N LEU A 241 -1.72 -4.67 -12.06
CA LEU A 241 -2.20 -4.73 -13.44
C LEU A 241 -3.72 -4.67 -13.44
N THR A 242 -4.30 -3.78 -14.25
CA THR A 242 -5.75 -3.67 -14.42
C THR A 242 -6.15 -3.97 -15.86
N ILE A 243 -6.87 -5.07 -16.04
CA ILE A 243 -7.42 -5.45 -17.34
C ILE A 243 -8.82 -4.83 -17.46
N PRO A 244 -9.09 -4.06 -18.53
CA PRO A 244 -10.37 -3.40 -18.73
C PRO A 244 -11.55 -4.36 -18.78
N GLU A 245 -12.73 -3.89 -18.36
CA GLU A 245 -13.99 -4.62 -18.49
C GLU A 245 -14.24 -5.05 -19.93
N GLY A 246 -14.76 -6.26 -20.12
CA GLY A 246 -15.04 -6.85 -21.44
C GLY A 246 -13.83 -7.52 -22.09
N MET A 247 -12.65 -7.44 -21.53
CA MET A 247 -11.48 -8.19 -21.98
C MET A 247 -11.33 -9.51 -21.20
N PRO A 248 -10.72 -10.56 -21.79
CA PRO A 248 -10.37 -11.77 -21.04
C PRO A 248 -9.45 -11.45 -19.86
N GLY A 249 -9.82 -11.93 -18.67
CA GLY A 249 -9.09 -11.64 -17.44
C GLY A 249 -9.38 -10.27 -16.84
N ALA A 250 -10.55 -9.65 -17.16
CA ALA A 250 -10.92 -8.32 -16.65
C ALA A 250 -10.90 -8.25 -15.12
N GLY A 251 -10.28 -7.18 -14.58
CA GLY A 251 -10.14 -6.93 -13.15
C GLY A 251 -8.77 -6.40 -12.77
N GLY A 252 -8.56 -6.11 -11.50
CA GLY A 252 -7.30 -5.62 -10.95
C GLY A 252 -6.55 -6.68 -10.15
N TYR A 253 -5.29 -6.87 -10.46
CA TYR A 253 -4.38 -7.87 -9.88
C TYR A 253 -3.29 -7.17 -9.09
N ARG A 254 -3.14 -7.50 -7.80
CA ARG A 254 -2.18 -6.91 -6.87
C ARG A 254 -1.39 -7.98 -6.13
N GLU A 255 -0.12 -7.67 -5.83
CA GLU A 255 0.73 -8.49 -4.96
C GLU A 255 1.57 -7.62 -4.02
#